data_0a587cae4a9456287a194a9977c26e73
#
_entry.id   0a587cae4a9456287a194a9977c26e73
#
_cell.length_a   1.000
_cell.length_b   1.000
_cell.length_c   1.000
_cell.angle_alpha   90.00
_cell.angle_beta   90.00
_cell.angle_gamma   90.00
#
_symmetry.space_group_name_H-M   'P 1'
#
loop_
_entity.id
_entity.type
_entity.pdbx_description
1 polymer ?
#
loop_
_entity_poly.entity_id
_entity_poly.type
_entity_poly.pdbx_seq_one_letter_code
_entity_poly.pdbx_strand_id
1 'polypeptide(L)'
;MLSLAACHQAASNLPGDSTDHQPWRGIARDEVVHFLGTEPFWGGEASGNELTYTTPENQDGETITVSRFAGRGGLSFSGNLAGGAMTLAVTPGECSDGMSDRTYPFTVTLQIGPDVRQGCAWTDHQGYRDATQKE
;
A
#
# COMPACT_ATOMS: atom_id res chain seq x y z
N MET A 1 -9.75 18.62 -42.60
CA MET A 1 -10.53 18.33 -41.68
C MET A 1 -10.33 17.06 -41.00
N LEU A 2 -9.51 16.34 -41.04
CA LEU A 2 -9.32 15.18 -40.48
C LEU A 2 -8.34 15.06 -39.44
N SER A 3 -7.76 16.06 -38.93
CA SER A 3 -6.64 16.03 -38.04
C SER A 3 -6.97 15.70 -36.61
N LEU A 4 -8.23 15.50 -36.29
CA LEU A 4 -8.55 15.24 -34.89
C LEU A 4 -8.03 13.94 -34.37
N ALA A 5 -7.86 12.98 -35.22
CA ALA A 5 -7.42 11.68 -34.75
C ALA A 5 -6.00 11.67 -34.28
N ALA A 6 -5.19 12.57 -34.71
CA ALA A 6 -3.80 12.55 -34.34
C ALA A 6 -3.58 12.93 -32.88
N CYS A 7 -4.50 13.66 -32.29
CA CYS A 7 -4.30 14.08 -30.93
C CYS A 7 -4.37 12.96 -29.92
N HIS A 8 -5.14 11.95 -30.22
CA HIS A 8 -5.29 10.86 -29.27
C HIS A 8 -4.04 10.01 -29.18
N GLN A 9 -3.33 9.89 -30.27
CA GLN A 9 -2.17 9.02 -30.22
C GLN A 9 -1.03 9.60 -29.45
N ALA A 10 -0.93 10.88 -29.39
CA ALA A 10 0.16 11.49 -28.67
C ALA A 10 0.04 11.25 -27.17
N ALA A 11 -1.19 11.19 -26.67
CA ALA A 11 -1.37 11.04 -25.24
C ALA A 11 -1.01 9.66 -24.75
N SER A 12 -1.13 8.66 -25.58
CA SER A 12 -0.99 7.30 -25.09
C SER A 12 0.42 6.91 -24.73
N ASN A 13 1.40 7.73 -25.09
CA ASN A 13 2.78 7.42 -24.80
C ASN A 13 3.35 8.16 -23.60
N LEU A 14 2.55 8.92 -22.93
CA LEU A 14 3.05 9.74 -21.83
C LEU A 14 2.88 9.03 -20.51
N PRO A 15 3.85 9.16 -19.58
CA PRO A 15 3.66 8.61 -18.24
C PRO A 15 2.46 9.26 -17.61
N GLY A 16 1.65 8.47 -16.94
CA GLY A 16 0.45 9.01 -16.33
C GLY A 16 -0.66 9.27 -17.31
N ASP A 17 -0.58 8.69 -18.48
CA ASP A 17 -1.58 8.87 -19.51
C ASP A 17 -2.95 8.47 -19.00
N SER A 18 -3.94 9.32 -19.19
CA SER A 18 -5.28 9.03 -18.72
C SER A 18 -5.95 7.91 -19.50
N THR A 19 -5.36 7.47 -20.60
CA THR A 19 -5.90 6.33 -21.33
C THR A 19 -5.39 5.00 -20.81
N ASP A 20 -4.45 5.01 -19.87
CA ASP A 20 -3.95 3.79 -19.26
C ASP A 20 -4.90 3.41 -18.13
N HIS A 21 -5.72 2.42 -18.37
CA HIS A 21 -6.70 1.98 -17.38
C HIS A 21 -6.32 0.68 -16.71
N GLN A 22 -5.07 0.23 -16.91
CA GLN A 22 -4.65 -1.02 -16.30
C GLN A 22 -4.47 -0.83 -14.80
N PRO A 23 -5.10 -1.65 -13.97
CA PRO A 23 -4.87 -1.55 -12.54
C PRO A 23 -3.45 -2.03 -12.21
N TRP A 24 -2.92 -1.46 -11.13
CA TRP A 24 -1.60 -1.86 -10.66
C TRP A 24 -1.63 -3.32 -10.20
N ARG A 25 -0.66 -4.09 -10.61
CA ARG A 25 -0.62 -5.52 -10.34
C ARG A 25 0.59 -5.95 -9.54
N GLY A 26 1.22 -5.03 -8.84
CA GLY A 26 2.41 -5.35 -8.07
C GLY A 26 2.16 -6.27 -6.88
N ILE A 27 0.93 -6.37 -6.42
CA ILE A 27 0.56 -7.27 -5.33
C ILE A 27 -0.69 -8.01 -5.77
N ALA A 28 -0.63 -9.34 -5.77
CA ALA A 28 -1.77 -10.15 -6.16
C ALA A 28 -2.87 -10.06 -5.11
N ARG A 29 -4.10 -10.33 -5.54
CA ARG A 29 -5.24 -10.17 -4.66
C ARG A 29 -5.19 -11.10 -3.46
N ASP A 30 -4.61 -12.29 -3.60
CA ASP A 30 -4.49 -13.25 -2.51
C ASP A 30 -3.17 -13.16 -1.77
N GLU A 31 -2.33 -12.22 -2.14
CA GLU A 31 -1.05 -12.01 -1.48
C GLU A 31 -1.30 -11.22 -0.19
N VAL A 32 -0.73 -11.67 0.92
CA VAL A 32 -0.93 -11.01 2.20
C VAL A 32 0.05 -9.85 2.31
N VAL A 33 -0.47 -8.66 2.58
CA VAL A 33 0.33 -7.46 2.80
C VAL A 33 0.54 -7.30 4.30
N HIS A 34 1.79 -7.29 4.72
CA HIS A 34 2.15 -7.01 6.12
C HIS A 34 2.65 -5.59 6.18
N PHE A 35 2.23 -4.83 7.17
CA PHE A 35 2.64 -3.43 7.27
C PHE A 35 2.98 -3.08 8.71
N LEU A 36 3.81 -2.06 8.85
CA LEU A 36 4.19 -1.58 10.17
C LEU A 36 4.62 -0.13 10.10
N GLY A 37 4.54 0.51 11.25
CA GLY A 37 5.08 1.85 11.42
C GLY A 37 5.66 1.98 12.80
N THR A 38 6.40 3.06 13.02
CA THR A 38 7.02 3.31 14.31
C THR A 38 6.67 4.72 14.75
N GLU A 39 6.68 4.95 16.05
CA GLU A 39 6.48 6.25 16.67
C GLU A 39 5.15 6.90 16.32
N PRO A 40 4.06 6.36 16.77
CA PRO A 40 3.95 5.16 17.63
C PRO A 40 4.00 3.90 16.78
N PHE A 41 4.19 2.77 17.46
CA PHE A 41 4.18 1.49 16.76
C PHE A 41 2.76 1.13 16.37
N TRP A 42 2.63 0.61 15.19
CA TRP A 42 1.37 0.09 14.67
C TRP A 42 1.71 -0.89 13.55
N GLY A 43 0.77 -1.72 13.21
CA GLY A 43 1.01 -2.67 12.16
C GLY A 43 -0.23 -3.45 11.84
N GLY A 44 -0.05 -4.53 11.07
CA GLY A 44 -1.13 -5.40 10.73
C GLY A 44 -0.91 -6.14 9.44
N GLU A 45 -2.02 -6.66 8.92
CA GLU A 45 -2.03 -7.44 7.69
C GLU A 45 -3.30 -7.15 6.92
N ALA A 46 -3.21 -7.22 5.61
CA ALA A 46 -4.37 -7.08 4.75
C ALA A 46 -4.31 -8.11 3.64
N SER A 47 -5.43 -8.70 3.31
CA SER A 47 -5.52 -9.68 2.25
C SER A 47 -6.96 -9.70 1.74
N GLY A 48 -7.13 -9.64 0.42
CA GLY A 48 -8.46 -9.62 -0.16
C GLY A 48 -9.26 -8.44 0.35
N ASN A 49 -10.36 -8.74 1.04
CA ASN A 49 -11.23 -7.70 1.60
C ASN A 49 -11.18 -7.64 3.12
N GLU A 50 -10.10 -8.11 3.72
CA GLU A 50 -10.00 -8.14 5.16
C GLU A 50 -8.70 -7.49 5.60
N LEU A 51 -8.76 -6.70 6.66
CA LEU A 51 -7.58 -6.04 7.20
C LEU A 51 -7.62 -6.13 8.72
N THR A 52 -6.48 -6.44 9.31
CA THR A 52 -6.32 -6.46 10.77
C THR A 52 -5.32 -5.39 11.15
N TYR A 53 -5.71 -4.52 12.05
CA TYR A 53 -4.88 -3.41 12.52
C TYR A 53 -4.49 -3.68 13.97
N THR A 54 -3.20 -3.61 14.28
CA THR A 54 -2.68 -3.90 15.60
C THR A 54 -1.90 -2.73 16.17
N THR A 55 -1.90 -2.63 17.48
CA THR A 55 -1.10 -1.66 18.21
C THR A 55 -0.56 -2.36 19.46
N PRO A 56 0.40 -1.75 20.18
CA PRO A 56 0.86 -2.37 21.42
C PRO A 56 -0.24 -2.55 22.45
N GLU A 57 -1.26 -1.66 22.41
CA GLU A 57 -2.37 -1.77 23.35
C GLU A 57 -3.39 -2.81 22.91
N ASN A 58 -3.37 -3.21 21.65
CA ASN A 58 -4.29 -4.21 21.12
C ASN A 58 -3.53 -5.11 20.17
N GLN A 59 -2.81 -6.05 20.73
CA GLN A 59 -1.94 -6.92 19.94
C GLN A 59 -2.69 -7.98 19.17
N ASP A 60 -3.90 -8.32 19.60
CA ASP A 60 -4.72 -9.24 18.84
C ASP A 60 -5.32 -8.58 17.62
N GLY A 61 -5.43 -7.26 17.66
CA GLY A 61 -5.84 -6.50 16.49
C GLY A 61 -7.33 -6.31 16.36
N GLU A 62 -7.67 -5.39 15.51
CA GLU A 62 -9.06 -5.15 15.11
C GLU A 62 -9.17 -5.56 13.65
N THR A 63 -10.03 -6.53 13.36
CA THR A 63 -10.20 -7.03 12.00
C THR A 63 -11.46 -6.44 11.40
N ILE A 64 -11.33 -5.86 10.23
CA ILE A 64 -12.44 -5.21 9.55
C ILE A 64 -12.52 -5.66 8.11
N THR A 65 -13.68 -5.46 7.53
CA THR A 65 -13.87 -5.65 6.10
C THR A 65 -13.46 -4.36 5.40
N VAL A 66 -12.70 -4.48 4.33
CA VAL A 66 -12.23 -3.33 3.59
C VAL A 66 -12.57 -3.46 2.11
N SER A 67 -12.59 -2.33 1.43
CA SER A 67 -12.64 -2.29 -0.02
C SER A 67 -11.20 -2.19 -0.51
N ARG A 68 -10.87 -3.00 -1.50
CA ARG A 68 -9.53 -3.03 -2.08
C ARG A 68 -9.58 -2.37 -3.45
N PHE A 69 -8.73 -1.41 -3.67
CA PHE A 69 -8.67 -0.70 -4.94
C PHE A 69 -7.24 -0.70 -5.47
N ALA A 70 -7.06 -1.22 -6.68
CA ALA A 70 -5.78 -1.19 -7.35
C ALA A 70 -5.79 -0.01 -8.32
N GLY A 71 -5.02 1.02 -7.98
CA GLY A 71 -4.91 2.20 -8.80
C GLY A 71 -3.83 2.04 -9.86
N ARG A 72 -3.25 3.15 -10.28
CA ARG A 72 -2.21 3.10 -11.30
C ARG A 72 -0.85 2.76 -10.74
N GLY A 73 -0.52 3.25 -9.59
CA GLY A 73 0.80 3.05 -9.03
C GLY A 73 0.80 2.45 -7.66
N GLY A 74 -0.29 1.84 -7.24
CA GLY A 74 -0.36 1.25 -5.92
C GLY A 74 -1.72 0.70 -5.62
N LEU A 75 -1.88 0.36 -4.36
CA LEU A 75 -3.04 -0.36 -3.86
C LEU A 75 -3.58 0.38 -2.66
N SER A 76 -4.87 0.36 -2.44
CA SER A 76 -5.41 0.93 -1.22
C SER A 76 -6.50 0.03 -0.65
N PHE A 77 -6.64 0.10 0.66
CA PHE A 77 -7.68 -0.58 1.41
C PHE A 77 -8.43 0.48 2.22
N SER A 78 -9.74 0.45 2.18
CA SER A 78 -10.55 1.43 2.89
C SER A 78 -11.62 0.74 3.71
N GLY A 79 -11.84 1.23 4.91
CA GLY A 79 -12.85 0.67 5.80
C GLY A 79 -13.02 1.55 7.01
N ASN A 80 -13.58 0.98 8.07
CA ASN A 80 -13.83 1.73 9.29
C ASN A 80 -13.31 0.97 10.48
N LEU A 81 -12.39 1.59 11.20
CA LEU A 81 -11.92 1.09 12.49
C LEU A 81 -12.76 1.76 13.58
N ALA A 82 -12.62 1.26 14.80
CA ALA A 82 -13.31 1.88 15.92
C ALA A 82 -12.91 3.35 16.06
N GLY A 83 -11.67 3.68 15.69
CA GLY A 83 -11.18 5.05 15.79
C GLY A 83 -11.58 5.97 14.65
N GLY A 84 -12.24 5.47 13.63
CA GLY A 84 -12.70 6.30 12.53
C GLY A 84 -12.46 5.65 11.17
N ALA A 85 -12.86 6.36 10.14
CA ALA A 85 -12.64 5.92 8.76
C ALA A 85 -11.15 5.74 8.52
N MET A 86 -10.79 4.68 7.79
CA MET A 86 -9.40 4.31 7.61
C MET A 86 -9.10 4.08 6.14
N THR A 87 -7.94 4.52 5.69
CA THR A 87 -7.41 4.20 4.39
C THR A 87 -5.94 3.83 4.54
N LEU A 88 -5.56 2.71 3.94
CA LEU A 88 -4.17 2.29 3.89
C LEU A 88 -3.75 2.24 2.44
N ALA A 89 -2.78 3.08 2.08
CA ALA A 89 -2.26 3.11 0.72
C ALA A 89 -0.90 2.42 0.71
N VAL A 90 -0.68 1.54 -0.27
CA VAL A 90 0.55 0.77 -0.41
C VAL A 90 1.15 1.09 -1.76
N THR A 91 2.38 1.58 -1.77
CA THR A 91 3.05 1.93 -3.02
C THR A 91 4.44 1.29 -3.06
N PRO A 92 4.94 0.95 -4.25
CA PRO A 92 6.28 0.38 -4.35
C PRO A 92 7.35 1.42 -4.04
N GLY A 93 8.42 0.99 -3.44
CA GLY A 93 9.54 1.85 -3.10
C GLY A 93 10.25 1.33 -1.89
N GLU A 94 11.55 1.48 -1.87
CA GLU A 94 12.32 1.05 -0.72
C GLU A 94 11.94 1.85 0.51
N CYS A 95 11.76 1.16 1.61
CA CYS A 95 11.30 1.76 2.83
C CYS A 95 12.12 1.25 4.00
N SER A 96 12.61 2.17 4.83
CA SER A 96 13.30 1.83 6.06
C SER A 96 12.38 2.18 7.23
N ASP A 97 12.31 1.30 8.23
CA ASP A 97 11.48 1.61 9.39
C ASP A 97 12.20 2.54 10.38
N GLY A 98 13.46 2.89 10.09
CA GLY A 98 14.20 3.80 10.95
C GLY A 98 14.74 3.17 12.22
N MET A 99 14.47 1.91 12.47
CA MET A 99 14.89 1.25 13.69
C MET A 99 15.71 0.01 13.47
N SER A 100 15.43 -0.71 12.40
CA SER A 100 16.15 -1.94 12.09
C SER A 100 16.99 -1.72 10.84
N ASP A 101 17.78 -2.73 10.49
CA ASP A 101 18.58 -2.67 9.27
C ASP A 101 17.81 -3.18 8.07
N ARG A 102 16.51 -3.36 8.23
CA ARG A 102 15.70 -3.93 7.16
C ARG A 102 15.33 -2.89 6.12
N THR A 103 15.20 -3.36 4.90
CA THR A 103 14.68 -2.59 3.79
C THR A 103 13.46 -3.31 3.27
N TYR A 104 12.36 -2.60 3.18
CA TYR A 104 11.08 -3.16 2.78
C TYR A 104 10.76 -2.71 1.36
N PRO A 105 10.06 -3.54 0.58
CA PRO A 105 9.79 -3.20 -0.81
C PRO A 105 8.66 -2.21 -1.03
N PHE A 106 7.86 -1.93 0.00
CA PHE A 106 6.71 -1.05 -0.15
C PHE A 106 6.65 -0.02 0.97
N THR A 107 6.06 1.10 0.65
CA THR A 107 5.77 2.16 1.61
C THR A 107 4.27 2.18 1.84
N VAL A 108 3.85 2.45 3.06
CA VAL A 108 2.42 2.59 3.36
C VAL A 108 2.13 3.94 3.97
N THR A 109 0.96 4.45 3.67
CA THR A 109 0.41 5.63 4.32
C THR A 109 -0.93 5.22 4.91
N LEU A 110 -1.04 5.36 6.22
CA LEU A 110 -2.25 5.01 6.95
C LEU A 110 -2.93 6.29 7.40
N GLN A 111 -4.20 6.40 7.08
CA GLN A 111 -4.99 7.53 7.56
C GLN A 111 -6.15 6.97 8.38
N ILE A 112 -6.30 7.47 9.60
CA ILE A 112 -7.41 7.10 10.47
C ILE A 112 -8.02 8.42 10.94
N GLY A 113 -9.23 8.75 10.46
CA GLY A 113 -9.80 10.05 10.75
C GLY A 113 -8.85 11.14 10.26
N PRO A 114 -8.47 12.09 11.12
CA PRO A 114 -7.55 13.16 10.72
C PRO A 114 -6.07 12.77 10.83
N ASP A 115 -5.75 11.62 11.41
CA ASP A 115 -4.37 11.23 11.64
C ASP A 115 -3.78 10.55 10.41
N VAL A 116 -2.57 10.94 10.04
CA VAL A 116 -1.86 10.35 8.91
C VAL A 116 -0.52 9.83 9.43
N ARG A 117 -0.20 8.57 9.11
CA ARG A 117 1.04 7.93 9.53
C ARG A 117 1.66 7.22 8.36
N GLN A 118 2.97 7.12 8.37
CA GLN A 118 3.69 6.44 7.31
C GLN A 118 4.48 5.28 7.87
N GLY A 119 4.66 4.28 7.05
CA GLY A 119 5.38 3.08 7.44
C GLY A 119 5.81 2.29 6.24
N CYS A 120 6.16 1.04 6.48
CA CYS A 120 6.68 0.14 5.47
C CYS A 120 5.81 -1.09 5.36
N ALA A 121 5.96 -1.81 4.23
CA ALA A 121 5.20 -3.03 4.03
C ALA A 121 5.98 -4.02 3.20
N TRP A 122 5.59 -5.27 3.31
CA TRP A 122 6.11 -6.38 2.53
C TRP A 122 4.98 -7.38 2.35
N THR A 123 5.19 -8.38 1.50
CA THR A 123 4.19 -9.41 1.29
C THR A 123 4.82 -10.77 1.43
N ASP A 124 3.98 -11.81 1.41
CA ASP A 124 4.47 -13.19 1.46
C ASP A 124 5.44 -13.49 0.32
N HIS A 125 5.23 -12.86 -0.83
CA HIS A 125 6.03 -13.13 -2.02
C HIS A 125 7.13 -12.10 -2.23
N GLN A 126 7.03 -10.97 -1.56
CA GLN A 126 7.99 -9.87 -1.73
C GLN A 126 8.42 -9.40 -0.36
N GLY A 127 9.37 -10.12 0.22
CA GLY A 127 9.77 -9.90 1.60
C GLY A 127 10.75 -8.76 1.75
N TYR A 128 11.03 -8.42 3.00
CA TYR A 128 12.04 -7.43 3.32
C TYR A 128 13.42 -8.07 3.27
N ARG A 129 14.44 -7.23 3.27
CA ARG A 129 15.83 -7.67 3.32
C ARG A 129 16.51 -7.07 4.53
N ASP A 130 17.36 -7.86 5.17
CA ASP A 130 18.21 -7.35 6.23
C ASP A 130 19.51 -6.86 5.63
N ALA A 131 20.16 -5.93 6.30
CA ALA A 131 21.44 -5.41 5.82
C ALA A 131 22.49 -6.49 5.70
N THR A 132 22.39 -7.54 6.49
CA THR A 132 23.36 -8.61 6.46
C THR A 132 23.13 -9.59 5.34
N GLN A 133 22.03 -9.48 4.59
CA GLN A 133 21.74 -10.38 3.49
C GLN A 133 22.16 -9.76 2.17
N LYS A 134 23.39 -9.40 2.02
CA LYS A 134 23.76 -8.76 0.83
C LYS A 134 23.88 -9.71 -0.23
N GLU A 135 23.55 -9.62 -1.04
CA GLU A 135 23.70 -10.40 -2.03
C GLU A 135 24.20 -10.79 -2.50
#